data_3cfda3dc16315a50967890bd6a4579c9
#
_entry.id   3cfda3dc16315a50967890bd6a4579c9
#
_cell.length_a   1.000
_cell.length_b   1.000
_cell.length_c   1.000
_cell.angle_alpha   90.00
_cell.angle_beta   90.00
_cell.angle_gamma   90.00
#
_symmetry.space_group_name_H-M   'P 1'
#
loop_
_entity.id
_entity.type
_entity.pdbx_description
1 polymer ?
#
loop_
_entity_poly.entity_id
_entity_poly.type
_entity_poly.pdbx_seq_one_letter_code
_entity_poly.pdbx_strand_id
1 'polypeptide(L)'
;MNYEVTIVILSHKSKDLVINFINRIYDKFKIIIIDNSNDLELKKEIEKNYSNIVFKFVINNGYGAAINFASTFVNTKYFLINNPDIKGINEKNILKFLQVAKKLNDKFSSLGPRFMNTDSKSHVQSDKKINIAEMKFISGACMFFHKEKFDKLGGFDENFFLYFEESDFCLRANRINKNYQINNIKINHNIGSSVIIKNNKEKKELEKLRNWHFIWSKYFYYKKNYGTIFSIFFFMPVLFRIILRISLYTMTGNVQKKEKYLIRFNGLYSSMLGKKSNKRISS
;
A
#
# COMPACT_ATOMS: atom_id res chain seq x y z
N MET A 1 -0.23 -28.52 -1.33
CA MET A 1 -0.71 -27.12 -1.22
C MET A 1 -0.76 -26.70 0.24
N ASN A 2 -0.18 -25.54 0.59
CA ASN A 2 -0.33 -25.00 1.94
C ASN A 2 -1.58 -24.12 1.99
N TYR A 3 -2.68 -24.65 2.53
CA TYR A 3 -3.96 -23.93 2.60
C TYR A 3 -4.10 -23.00 3.81
N GLU A 4 -3.03 -22.78 4.57
CA GLU A 4 -3.08 -21.86 5.72
C GLU A 4 -2.96 -20.37 5.30
N VAL A 5 -2.45 -20.10 4.08
CA VAL A 5 -2.16 -18.75 3.59
C VAL A 5 -2.82 -18.49 2.24
N THR A 6 -3.52 -17.39 2.11
CA THR A 6 -4.02 -16.84 0.84
C THR A 6 -3.15 -15.66 0.42
N ILE A 7 -2.78 -15.58 -0.86
CA ILE A 7 -2.05 -14.45 -1.42
C ILE A 7 -3.06 -13.49 -2.07
N VAL A 8 -3.01 -12.24 -1.66
CA VAL A 8 -3.88 -11.17 -2.20
C VAL A 8 -3.04 -10.22 -3.05
N ILE A 9 -3.46 -10.01 -4.28
CA ILE A 9 -2.80 -9.14 -5.26
C ILE A 9 -3.80 -8.09 -5.72
N LEU A 10 -3.43 -6.81 -5.59
CA LEU A 10 -4.16 -5.72 -6.23
C LEU A 10 -3.50 -5.40 -7.57
N SER A 11 -4.27 -5.51 -8.65
CA SER A 11 -3.87 -5.13 -10.00
C SER A 11 -4.47 -3.78 -10.37
N HIS A 12 -3.66 -2.92 -10.99
CA HIS A 12 -4.07 -1.69 -11.64
C HIS A 12 -3.22 -1.46 -12.88
N LYS A 13 -3.71 -1.86 -14.07
CA LYS A 13 -2.94 -1.83 -15.33
C LYS A 13 -1.57 -2.52 -15.21
N SER A 14 -1.52 -3.68 -14.55
CA SER A 14 -0.27 -4.37 -14.19
C SER A 14 -0.22 -5.84 -14.61
N LYS A 15 -0.91 -6.19 -15.70
CA LYS A 15 -1.06 -7.56 -16.20
C LYS A 15 0.24 -8.37 -16.14
N ASP A 16 1.30 -7.93 -16.83
CA ASP A 16 2.55 -8.69 -16.93
C ASP A 16 3.23 -8.93 -15.58
N LEU A 17 3.17 -7.93 -14.68
CA LEU A 17 3.72 -8.07 -13.34
C LEU A 17 2.94 -9.10 -12.51
N VAL A 18 1.61 -9.08 -12.62
CA VAL A 18 0.73 -10.06 -11.96
C VAL A 18 1.01 -11.46 -12.47
N ILE A 19 1.01 -11.68 -13.79
CA ILE A 19 1.28 -12.98 -14.39
C ILE A 19 2.68 -13.49 -14.01
N ASN A 20 3.70 -12.65 -14.10
CA ASN A 20 5.06 -13.00 -13.68
C ASN A 20 5.18 -13.37 -12.19
N PHE A 21 4.36 -12.78 -11.33
CA PHE A 21 4.35 -13.11 -9.92
C PHE A 21 3.63 -14.43 -9.65
N ILE A 22 2.41 -14.62 -10.17
CA ILE A 22 1.60 -15.81 -9.90
C ILE A 22 2.26 -17.08 -10.44
N ASN A 23 2.96 -17.03 -11.58
CA ASN A 23 3.69 -18.18 -12.15
C ASN A 23 4.70 -18.82 -11.19
N ARG A 24 5.16 -18.09 -10.17
CA ARG A 24 6.11 -18.60 -9.17
C ARG A 24 5.46 -19.34 -8.01
N ILE A 25 4.14 -19.14 -7.81
CA ILE A 25 3.44 -19.59 -6.60
C ILE A 25 2.09 -20.25 -6.87
N TYR A 26 1.64 -20.29 -8.12
CA TYR A 26 0.28 -20.64 -8.52
C TYR A 26 -0.24 -21.95 -7.94
N ASP A 27 0.52 -23.02 -8.03
CA ASP A 27 0.13 -24.37 -7.59
C ASP A 27 0.32 -24.62 -6.09
N LYS A 28 0.78 -23.62 -5.32
CA LYS A 28 1.23 -23.77 -3.94
C LYS A 28 0.35 -23.06 -2.92
N PHE A 29 -0.36 -22.02 -3.33
CA PHE A 29 -1.19 -21.18 -2.46
C PHE A 29 -2.53 -20.84 -3.12
N LYS A 30 -3.52 -20.53 -2.29
CA LYS A 30 -4.73 -19.85 -2.75
C LYS A 30 -4.36 -18.42 -3.16
N ILE A 31 -4.89 -17.95 -4.31
CA ILE A 31 -4.59 -16.62 -4.84
C ILE A 31 -5.90 -15.89 -5.09
N ILE A 32 -5.97 -14.63 -4.67
CA ILE A 32 -7.05 -13.70 -4.95
C ILE A 32 -6.44 -12.51 -5.68
N ILE A 33 -6.98 -12.20 -6.85
CA ILE A 33 -6.61 -11.02 -7.64
C ILE A 33 -7.81 -10.09 -7.69
N ILE A 34 -7.62 -8.86 -7.24
CA ILE A 34 -8.58 -7.77 -7.39
C ILE A 34 -8.02 -6.81 -8.43
N ASP A 35 -8.74 -6.59 -9.50
CA ASP A 35 -8.39 -5.59 -10.49
C ASP A 35 -9.33 -4.39 -10.41
N ASN A 36 -8.76 -3.19 -10.28
CA ASN A 36 -9.48 -1.93 -10.21
C ASN A 36 -9.23 -1.02 -11.43
N SER A 37 -8.79 -1.62 -12.53
CA SER A 37 -8.55 -0.95 -13.82
C SER A 37 -9.41 -1.49 -14.98
N ASN A 38 -10.25 -2.48 -14.70
CA ASN A 38 -11.08 -3.18 -15.67
C ASN A 38 -10.27 -3.84 -16.80
N ASP A 39 -9.15 -4.51 -16.42
CA ASP A 39 -8.25 -5.20 -17.36
C ASP A 39 -8.84 -6.53 -17.83
N LEU A 40 -9.59 -6.48 -18.93
CA LEU A 40 -10.24 -7.65 -19.53
C LEU A 40 -9.22 -8.66 -20.11
N GLU A 41 -8.04 -8.21 -20.51
CA GLU A 41 -6.99 -9.09 -21.01
C GLU A 41 -6.40 -9.92 -19.88
N LEU A 42 -6.13 -9.27 -18.73
CA LEU A 42 -5.68 -9.98 -17.53
C LEU A 42 -6.73 -11.01 -17.10
N LYS A 43 -8.03 -10.63 -17.07
CA LYS A 43 -9.10 -11.56 -16.71
C LYS A 43 -9.11 -12.79 -17.61
N LYS A 44 -9.10 -12.60 -18.94
CA LYS A 44 -9.09 -13.70 -19.91
C LYS A 44 -7.88 -14.62 -19.74
N GLU A 45 -6.71 -14.05 -19.48
CA GLU A 45 -5.49 -14.80 -19.23
C GLU A 45 -5.59 -15.67 -17.98
N ILE A 46 -6.12 -15.11 -16.88
CA ILE A 46 -6.32 -15.84 -15.64
C ILE A 46 -7.33 -16.97 -15.82
N GLU A 47 -8.49 -16.70 -16.39
CA GLU A 47 -9.55 -17.69 -16.58
C GLU A 47 -9.11 -18.85 -17.51
N LYS A 48 -8.24 -18.56 -18.49
CA LYS A 48 -7.74 -19.56 -19.43
C LYS A 48 -6.67 -20.49 -18.81
N ASN A 49 -5.77 -19.94 -17.98
CA ASN A 49 -4.53 -20.64 -17.61
C ASN A 49 -4.47 -21.06 -16.13
N TYR A 50 -5.39 -20.57 -15.27
CA TYR A 50 -5.29 -20.73 -13.82
C TYR A 50 -6.66 -21.05 -13.20
N SER A 51 -6.92 -22.33 -12.93
CA SER A 51 -8.23 -22.80 -12.45
C SER A 51 -8.55 -22.44 -10.99
N ASN A 52 -7.53 -22.14 -10.15
CA ASN A 52 -7.69 -21.97 -8.70
C ASN A 52 -7.46 -20.54 -8.23
N ILE A 53 -7.59 -19.55 -9.12
CA ILE A 53 -7.45 -18.14 -8.78
C ILE A 53 -8.84 -17.49 -8.70
N VAL A 54 -9.12 -16.80 -7.61
CA VAL A 54 -10.29 -15.93 -7.48
C VAL A 54 -9.94 -14.59 -8.11
N PHE A 55 -10.58 -14.25 -9.22
CA PHE A 55 -10.42 -12.98 -9.90
C PHE A 55 -11.70 -12.13 -9.77
N LYS A 56 -11.57 -10.87 -9.35
CA LYS A 56 -12.71 -9.94 -9.23
C LYS A 56 -12.32 -8.55 -9.74
N PHE A 57 -13.26 -7.92 -10.47
CA PHE A 57 -13.21 -6.50 -10.72
C PHE A 57 -13.80 -5.71 -9.56
N VAL A 58 -13.28 -4.51 -9.32
CA VAL A 58 -13.79 -3.57 -8.33
C VAL A 58 -13.62 -2.13 -8.82
N ILE A 59 -14.53 -1.25 -8.42
CA ILE A 59 -14.38 0.18 -8.65
C ILE A 59 -13.15 0.68 -7.89
N ASN A 60 -12.36 1.55 -8.53
CA ASN A 60 -11.15 2.10 -7.89
C ASN A 60 -11.52 3.11 -6.79
N ASN A 61 -11.79 2.61 -5.61
CA ASN A 61 -12.03 3.38 -4.39
C ASN A 61 -10.78 3.53 -3.51
N GLY A 62 -9.62 3.15 -4.02
CA GLY A 62 -8.34 3.22 -3.34
C GLY A 62 -7.77 1.87 -2.95
N TYR A 63 -6.51 1.92 -2.48
CA TYR A 63 -5.76 0.70 -2.14
C TYR A 63 -6.41 -0.06 -0.98
N GLY A 64 -6.69 0.62 0.13
CA GLY A 64 -7.26 0.00 1.33
C GLY A 64 -8.62 -0.63 1.08
N ALA A 65 -9.50 0.07 0.34
CA ALA A 65 -10.83 -0.43 -0.03
C ALA A 65 -10.74 -1.72 -0.89
N ALA A 66 -9.82 -1.77 -1.84
CA ALA A 66 -9.62 -2.96 -2.67
C ALA A 66 -9.11 -4.15 -1.85
N ILE A 67 -8.22 -3.93 -0.89
CA ILE A 67 -7.72 -4.99 0.00
C ILE A 67 -8.81 -5.45 0.98
N ASN A 68 -9.60 -4.54 1.55
CA ASN A 68 -10.74 -4.91 2.38
C ASN A 68 -11.74 -5.79 1.59
N PHE A 69 -12.06 -5.40 0.36
CA PHE A 69 -12.89 -6.22 -0.51
C PHE A 69 -12.26 -7.59 -0.79
N ALA A 70 -10.95 -7.66 -1.08
CA ALA A 70 -10.25 -8.91 -1.27
C ALA A 70 -10.33 -9.80 -0.02
N SER A 71 -10.22 -9.21 1.16
CA SER A 71 -10.23 -9.95 2.42
C SER A 71 -11.54 -10.71 2.67
N THR A 72 -12.65 -10.28 2.09
CA THR A 72 -13.95 -10.99 2.20
C THR A 72 -13.95 -12.36 1.52
N PHE A 73 -13.04 -12.60 0.58
CA PHE A 73 -12.86 -13.89 -0.11
C PHE A 73 -11.77 -14.77 0.55
N VAL A 74 -11.05 -14.24 1.54
CA VAL A 74 -10.04 -14.99 2.27
C VAL A 74 -10.71 -15.91 3.28
N ASN A 75 -10.54 -17.22 3.10
CA ASN A 75 -11.05 -18.25 3.99
C ASN A 75 -9.94 -19.08 4.66
N THR A 76 -8.70 -18.58 4.64
CA THR A 76 -7.54 -19.14 5.31
C THR A 76 -7.23 -18.39 6.59
N LYS A 77 -6.52 -19.01 7.51
CA LYS A 77 -6.13 -18.38 8.78
C LYS A 77 -5.28 -17.14 8.60
N TYR A 78 -4.43 -17.13 7.55
CA TYR A 78 -3.54 -16.02 7.23
C TYR A 78 -3.71 -15.57 5.79
N PHE A 79 -3.32 -14.34 5.53
CA PHE A 79 -3.16 -13.87 4.15
C PHE A 79 -1.97 -12.92 4.02
N LEU A 80 -1.40 -12.90 2.82
CA LEU A 80 -0.30 -12.03 2.44
C LEU A 80 -0.78 -11.09 1.34
N ILE A 81 -0.72 -9.79 1.60
CA ILE A 81 -0.84 -8.78 0.55
C ILE A 81 0.53 -8.63 -0.11
N ASN A 82 0.57 -8.65 -1.44
CA ASN A 82 1.80 -8.41 -2.19
C ASN A 82 1.52 -7.56 -3.41
N ASN A 83 2.18 -6.41 -3.51
CA ASN A 83 2.11 -5.59 -4.71
C ASN A 83 2.82 -6.31 -5.88
N PRO A 84 2.31 -6.20 -7.12
CA PRO A 84 2.86 -6.93 -8.26
C PRO A 84 4.29 -6.51 -8.64
N ASP A 85 4.75 -5.32 -8.25
CA ASP A 85 6.11 -4.81 -8.46
C ASP A 85 7.14 -5.25 -7.41
N ILE A 86 6.74 -6.13 -6.49
CA ILE A 86 7.66 -6.74 -5.51
C ILE A 86 8.40 -7.92 -6.14
N LYS A 87 9.72 -7.91 -5.98
CA LYS A 87 10.60 -9.03 -6.37
C LYS A 87 11.17 -9.72 -5.13
N GLY A 88 11.30 -11.04 -5.20
CA GLY A 88 11.90 -11.84 -4.12
C GLY A 88 10.88 -12.57 -3.22
N ILE A 89 9.58 -12.30 -3.36
CA ILE A 89 8.55 -13.15 -2.74
C ILE A 89 8.42 -14.44 -3.57
N ASN A 90 8.57 -15.55 -2.87
CA ASN A 90 8.46 -16.92 -3.37
C ASN A 90 7.93 -17.83 -2.26
N GLU A 91 7.69 -19.09 -2.56
CA GLU A 91 7.20 -20.08 -1.61
C GLU A 91 8.00 -20.09 -0.30
N LYS A 92 9.33 -20.16 -0.38
CA LYS A 92 10.22 -20.19 0.80
C LYS A 92 10.00 -18.98 1.71
N ASN A 93 9.84 -17.80 1.15
CA ASN A 93 9.61 -16.57 1.91
C ASN A 93 8.19 -16.51 2.51
N ILE A 94 7.18 -17.02 1.80
CA ILE A 94 5.81 -17.11 2.33
C ILE A 94 5.77 -18.11 3.51
N LEU A 95 6.42 -19.26 3.39
CA LEU A 95 6.52 -20.24 4.48
C LEU A 95 7.29 -19.69 5.68
N LYS A 96 8.28 -18.81 5.49
CA LYS A 96 8.94 -18.11 6.61
C LYS A 96 7.99 -17.17 7.36
N PHE A 97 7.11 -16.43 6.66
CA PHE A 97 6.07 -15.65 7.34
C PHE A 97 5.21 -16.55 8.23
N LEU A 98 4.76 -17.68 7.70
CA LEU A 98 3.96 -18.64 8.45
C LEU A 98 4.70 -19.20 9.67
N GLN A 99 5.98 -19.58 9.51
CA GLN A 99 6.81 -20.06 10.63
C GLN A 99 6.95 -18.99 11.74
N VAL A 100 7.15 -17.72 11.36
CA VAL A 100 7.24 -16.63 12.34
C VAL A 100 5.88 -16.39 13.02
N ALA A 101 4.78 -16.44 12.29
CA ALA A 101 3.44 -16.32 12.86
C ALA A 101 3.20 -17.39 13.94
N LYS A 102 3.53 -18.66 13.65
CA LYS A 102 3.46 -19.76 14.60
C LYS A 102 4.42 -19.59 15.79
N LYS A 103 5.65 -19.14 15.55
CA LYS A 103 6.63 -18.85 16.61
C LYS A 103 6.16 -17.74 17.57
N LEU A 104 5.44 -16.77 17.07
CA LEU A 104 4.83 -15.70 17.88
C LEU A 104 3.51 -16.10 18.54
N ASN A 105 3.09 -17.39 18.40
CA ASN A 105 1.79 -17.89 18.86
C ASN A 105 0.64 -16.95 18.45
N ASP A 106 0.68 -16.48 17.21
CA ASP A 106 -0.24 -15.48 16.62
C ASP A 106 -0.30 -14.13 17.35
N LYS A 107 0.59 -13.85 18.30
CA LYS A 107 0.65 -12.58 19.02
C LYS A 107 1.31 -11.48 18.17
N PHE A 108 0.77 -11.23 16.99
CA PHE A 108 1.16 -10.14 16.08
C PHE A 108 -0.08 -9.54 15.40
N SER A 109 0.05 -8.33 14.89
CA SER A 109 -0.98 -7.67 14.08
C SER A 109 -0.63 -7.74 12.60
N SER A 110 0.59 -7.42 12.23
CA SER A 110 1.12 -7.59 10.89
C SER A 110 2.60 -7.96 10.90
N LEU A 111 3.01 -8.72 9.88
CA LEU A 111 4.42 -9.03 9.61
C LEU A 111 4.80 -8.43 8.27
N GLY A 112 6.03 -7.93 8.15
CA GLY A 112 6.57 -7.41 6.89
C GLY A 112 7.99 -7.88 6.63
N PRO A 113 8.44 -7.87 5.37
CA PRO A 113 9.79 -8.22 4.99
C PRO A 113 10.75 -7.05 5.16
N ARG A 114 12.04 -7.33 4.94
CA ARG A 114 13.07 -6.32 4.75
C ARG A 114 13.20 -5.96 3.28
N PHE A 115 13.16 -4.66 2.98
CA PHE A 115 13.39 -4.13 1.64
C PHE A 115 14.90 -3.85 1.43
N MET A 116 15.46 -4.33 0.32
CA MET A 116 16.91 -4.29 0.09
C MET A 116 17.36 -3.11 -0.79
N ASN A 117 16.51 -2.66 -1.70
CA ASN A 117 16.82 -1.65 -2.71
C ASN A 117 16.13 -0.30 -2.49
N THR A 118 15.78 0.00 -1.25
CA THR A 118 15.11 1.25 -0.91
C THR A 118 15.97 2.09 0.04
N ASP A 119 15.90 3.40 -0.11
CA ASP A 119 16.46 4.31 0.86
C ASP A 119 15.64 4.34 2.16
N SER A 120 16.24 4.84 3.23
CA SER A 120 15.58 4.96 4.53
C SER A 120 14.37 5.90 4.55
N LYS A 121 14.16 6.69 3.49
CA LYS A 121 13.02 7.61 3.36
C LYS A 121 11.79 6.92 2.80
N SER A 122 11.99 5.90 1.97
CA SER A 122 10.90 5.16 1.32
C SER A 122 10.33 4.05 2.20
N HIS A 123 11.19 3.36 2.96
CA HIS A 123 10.78 2.33 3.90
C HIS A 123 11.61 2.42 5.19
N VAL A 124 10.94 2.66 6.31
CA VAL A 124 11.57 2.55 7.62
C VAL A 124 11.92 1.10 7.88
N GLN A 125 13.16 0.83 8.24
CA GLN A 125 13.70 -0.51 8.46
C GLN A 125 14.28 -0.63 9.88
N SER A 126 14.19 -1.82 10.45
CA SER A 126 14.82 -2.14 11.73
C SER A 126 16.32 -2.37 11.62
N ASP A 127 17.01 -2.52 12.75
CA ASP A 127 18.39 -3.00 12.78
C ASP A 127 18.48 -4.39 12.12
N LYS A 128 19.46 -4.55 11.23
CA LYS A 128 19.73 -5.81 10.50
C LYS A 128 20.08 -6.98 11.42
N LYS A 129 20.62 -6.70 12.60
CA LYS A 129 21.04 -7.72 13.58
C LYS A 129 19.86 -8.40 14.27
N ILE A 130 18.68 -7.78 14.28
CA ILE A 130 17.49 -8.31 14.95
C ILE A 130 16.67 -9.09 13.93
N ASN A 131 16.55 -10.41 14.10
CA ASN A 131 15.84 -11.28 13.13
C ASN A 131 14.36 -10.94 12.98
N ILE A 132 13.65 -10.74 14.11
CA ILE A 132 12.23 -10.37 14.18
C ILE A 132 12.17 -9.11 15.03
N ALA A 133 12.01 -7.97 14.39
CA ALA A 133 12.07 -6.66 15.05
C ALA A 133 10.67 -6.04 15.16
N GLU A 134 10.33 -5.56 16.35
CA GLU A 134 9.11 -4.77 16.55
C GLU A 134 9.18 -3.47 15.75
N MET A 135 8.08 -3.14 15.05
CA MET A 135 7.97 -1.97 14.20
C MET A 135 6.72 -1.16 14.49
N LYS A 136 6.83 0.15 14.43
CA LYS A 136 5.64 1.02 14.49
C LYS A 136 4.77 0.87 13.24
N PHE A 137 5.42 0.72 12.09
CA PHE A 137 4.76 0.64 10.79
C PHE A 137 5.40 -0.45 9.92
N ILE A 138 4.59 -1.13 9.13
CA ILE A 138 4.98 -2.05 8.08
C ILE A 138 4.52 -1.46 6.74
N SER A 139 5.32 -1.58 5.69
CA SER A 139 4.96 -1.08 4.37
C SER A 139 3.80 -1.88 3.77
N GLY A 140 2.77 -1.18 3.28
CA GLY A 140 1.63 -1.75 2.59
C GLY A 140 1.98 -2.55 1.33
N ALA A 141 3.18 -2.37 0.78
CA ALA A 141 3.60 -3.08 -0.42
C ALA A 141 3.71 -4.61 -0.24
N CYS A 142 3.99 -5.08 1.00
CA CYS A 142 4.03 -6.49 1.35
C CYS A 142 3.74 -6.67 2.84
N MET A 143 2.55 -7.17 3.20
CA MET A 143 2.10 -7.35 4.58
C MET A 143 1.42 -8.69 4.75
N PHE A 144 1.80 -9.40 5.81
CA PHE A 144 1.20 -10.68 6.21
C PHE A 144 0.34 -10.48 7.46
N PHE A 145 -0.88 -11.04 7.44
CA PHE A 145 -1.90 -10.85 8.48
C PHE A 145 -2.49 -12.16 8.99
N HIS A 146 -2.96 -12.13 10.23
CA HIS A 146 -3.94 -13.07 10.73
C HIS A 146 -5.35 -12.55 10.35
N LYS A 147 -6.12 -13.34 9.58
CA LYS A 147 -7.40 -12.90 9.00
C LYS A 147 -8.40 -12.38 10.04
N GLU A 148 -8.66 -13.17 11.08
CA GLU A 148 -9.60 -12.79 12.12
C GLU A 148 -9.22 -11.47 12.83
N LYS A 149 -7.92 -11.24 13.05
CA LYS A 149 -7.44 -10.01 13.68
C LYS A 149 -7.56 -8.81 12.76
N PHE A 150 -7.29 -9.01 11.47
CA PHE A 150 -7.49 -7.97 10.46
C PHE A 150 -8.97 -7.53 10.45
N ASP A 151 -9.89 -8.49 10.46
CA ASP A 151 -11.34 -8.22 10.48
C ASP A 151 -11.79 -7.53 11.77
N LYS A 152 -11.34 -8.02 12.94
CA LYS A 152 -11.65 -7.41 14.25
C LYS A 152 -11.18 -5.95 14.35
N LEU A 153 -10.10 -5.60 13.65
CA LEU A 153 -9.61 -4.23 13.54
C LEU A 153 -10.39 -3.39 12.53
N GLY A 154 -11.32 -3.99 11.77
CA GLY A 154 -12.08 -3.32 10.72
C GLY A 154 -11.29 -3.06 9.44
N GLY A 155 -10.20 -3.80 9.21
CA GLY A 155 -9.35 -3.64 8.02
C GLY A 155 -8.68 -2.27 7.92
N PHE A 156 -8.43 -1.84 6.68
CA PHE A 156 -7.93 -0.50 6.37
C PHE A 156 -9.06 0.54 6.40
N ASP A 157 -8.76 1.76 6.79
CA ASP A 157 -9.72 2.87 6.71
C ASP A 157 -9.87 3.35 5.25
N GLU A 158 -11.07 3.15 4.68
CA GLU A 158 -11.36 3.45 3.28
C GLU A 158 -11.48 4.95 2.96
N ASN A 159 -11.41 5.83 3.98
CA ASN A 159 -11.27 7.26 3.75
C ASN A 159 -9.91 7.61 3.11
N PHE A 160 -8.89 6.77 3.28
CA PHE A 160 -7.63 6.87 2.55
C PHE A 160 -7.79 6.24 1.15
N PHE A 161 -7.72 7.06 0.11
CA PHE A 161 -7.67 6.51 -1.24
C PHE A 161 -6.30 5.90 -1.56
N LEU A 162 -5.22 6.59 -1.16
CA LEU A 162 -3.84 6.17 -1.38
C LEU A 162 -2.92 6.79 -0.31
N TYR A 163 -2.00 6.00 0.21
CA TYR A 163 -1.04 6.33 1.28
C TYR A 163 -1.66 6.50 2.66
N PHE A 164 -0.92 6.08 3.68
CA PHE A 164 -1.24 6.13 5.11
C PHE A 164 -2.35 5.17 5.58
N GLU A 165 -3.02 4.43 4.70
CA GLU A 165 -3.95 3.38 5.11
C GLU A 165 -3.27 2.29 5.95
N GLU A 166 -2.07 1.84 5.53
CA GLU A 166 -1.26 0.88 6.26
C GLU A 166 -0.69 1.47 7.56
N SER A 167 -0.34 2.74 7.55
CA SER A 167 0.17 3.45 8.73
C SER A 167 -0.92 3.61 9.79
N ASP A 168 -2.14 3.94 9.38
CA ASP A 168 -3.31 4.00 10.26
C ASP A 168 -3.65 2.62 10.83
N PHE A 169 -3.66 1.59 9.97
CA PHE A 169 -3.87 0.21 10.41
C PHE A 169 -2.83 -0.21 11.45
N CYS A 170 -1.55 -0.03 11.16
CA CYS A 170 -0.47 -0.39 12.08
C CYS A 170 -0.56 0.35 13.42
N LEU A 171 -0.96 1.62 13.40
CA LEU A 171 -1.13 2.40 14.63
C LEU A 171 -2.28 1.85 15.49
N ARG A 172 -3.44 1.56 14.89
CA ARG A 172 -4.58 0.94 15.59
C ARG A 172 -4.22 -0.45 16.11
N ALA A 173 -3.56 -1.22 15.28
CA ALA A 173 -3.14 -2.59 15.55
C ALA A 173 -2.15 -2.70 16.71
N ASN A 174 -1.19 -1.76 16.82
CA ASN A 174 -0.19 -1.73 17.90
C ASN A 174 -0.79 -1.58 19.31
N ARG A 175 -2.04 -1.16 19.42
CA ARG A 175 -2.76 -1.11 20.71
C ARG A 175 -3.18 -2.48 21.22
N ILE A 176 -3.23 -3.49 20.34
CA ILE A 176 -3.69 -4.85 20.64
C ILE A 176 -2.52 -5.83 20.57
N ASN A 177 -1.81 -5.85 19.45
CA ASN A 177 -0.63 -6.66 19.20
C ASN A 177 0.39 -5.87 18.38
N LYS A 178 1.66 -6.26 18.47
CA LYS A 178 2.74 -5.57 17.77
C LYS A 178 2.79 -5.92 16.28
N ASN A 179 3.41 -5.03 15.51
CA ASN A 179 3.80 -5.30 14.14
C ASN A 179 5.30 -5.66 14.12
N TYR A 180 5.70 -6.59 13.27
CA TYR A 180 7.10 -7.05 13.21
C TYR A 180 7.65 -7.04 11.79
N GLN A 181 8.92 -6.63 11.66
CA GLN A 181 9.71 -6.84 10.47
C GLN A 181 10.53 -8.13 10.60
N ILE A 182 10.51 -8.97 9.55
CA ILE A 182 11.27 -10.21 9.47
C ILE A 182 12.49 -9.96 8.60
N ASN A 183 13.66 -9.75 9.21
CA ASN A 183 14.88 -9.32 8.52
C ASN A 183 15.53 -10.40 7.64
N ASN A 184 15.20 -11.67 7.83
CA ASN A 184 15.65 -12.77 6.99
C ASN A 184 14.74 -13.03 5.77
N ILE A 185 13.63 -12.31 5.62
CA ILE A 185 12.85 -12.22 4.39
C ILE A 185 13.29 -10.95 3.66
N LYS A 186 14.16 -11.11 2.65
CA LYS A 186 14.72 -10.00 1.89
C LYS A 186 14.04 -9.89 0.54
N ILE A 187 13.51 -8.71 0.22
CA ILE A 187 12.81 -8.43 -1.03
C ILE A 187 13.26 -7.10 -1.64
N ASN A 188 12.95 -6.92 -2.91
CA ASN A 188 13.15 -5.66 -3.63
C ASN A 188 11.80 -5.07 -4.03
N HIS A 189 11.65 -3.77 -3.90
CA HIS A 189 10.45 -3.03 -4.30
C HIS A 189 10.81 -2.01 -5.38
N ASN A 190 10.30 -2.18 -6.57
CA ASN A 190 10.43 -1.21 -7.66
C ASN A 190 9.39 -0.10 -7.48
N ILE A 191 9.61 0.77 -6.49
CA ILE A 191 8.64 1.77 -6.05
C ILE A 191 8.05 2.55 -7.23
N GLY A 192 6.71 2.49 -7.35
CA GLY A 192 5.95 3.21 -8.36
C GLY A 192 5.90 2.55 -9.72
N SER A 193 6.44 1.34 -9.90
CA SER A 193 6.36 0.58 -11.15
C SER A 193 5.21 -0.42 -11.19
N SER A 194 4.37 -0.46 -10.16
CA SER A 194 3.17 -1.31 -10.11
C SER A 194 2.11 -0.96 -11.18
N VAL A 195 2.20 0.23 -11.79
CA VAL A 195 1.31 0.67 -12.88
C VAL A 195 2.12 0.82 -14.15
N ILE A 196 1.74 0.09 -15.20
CA ILE A 196 2.38 0.23 -16.51
C ILE A 196 1.84 1.47 -17.20
N ILE A 197 2.71 2.43 -17.48
CA ILE A 197 2.37 3.72 -18.07
C ILE A 197 2.81 3.75 -19.52
N LYS A 198 1.84 3.96 -20.44
CA LYS A 198 2.07 3.93 -21.88
C LYS A 198 2.60 5.24 -22.47
N ASN A 199 2.38 6.38 -21.80
CA ASN A 199 2.78 7.69 -22.34
C ASN A 199 3.13 8.71 -21.27
N ASN A 200 3.85 9.77 -21.67
CA ASN A 200 4.31 10.82 -20.77
C ASN A 200 3.18 11.66 -20.13
N LYS A 201 2.03 11.79 -20.79
CA LYS A 201 0.88 12.52 -20.24
C LYS A 201 0.29 11.77 -19.06
N GLU A 202 0.04 10.48 -19.23
CA GLU A 202 -0.46 9.59 -18.16
C GLU A 202 0.51 9.55 -16.96
N LYS A 203 1.82 9.51 -17.22
CA LYS A 203 2.86 9.57 -16.18
C LYS A 203 2.75 10.85 -15.35
N LYS A 204 2.59 12.01 -15.99
CA LYS A 204 2.42 13.29 -15.30
C LYS A 204 1.14 13.33 -14.47
N GLU A 205 0.02 12.85 -15.01
CA GLU A 205 -1.25 12.81 -14.28
C GLU A 205 -1.19 11.88 -13.05
N LEU A 206 -0.56 10.72 -13.19
CA LEU A 206 -0.33 9.82 -12.05
C LEU A 206 0.58 10.45 -10.99
N GLU A 207 1.62 11.17 -11.38
CA GLU A 207 2.48 11.90 -10.44
C GLU A 207 1.71 13.01 -9.72
N LYS A 208 0.85 13.75 -10.41
CA LYS A 208 -0.05 14.75 -9.82
C LYS A 208 -0.99 14.11 -8.81
N LEU A 209 -1.63 13.00 -9.19
CA LEU A 209 -2.52 12.24 -8.32
C LEU A 209 -1.79 11.80 -7.03
N ARG A 210 -0.62 11.18 -7.18
CA ARG A 210 0.21 10.70 -6.06
C ARG A 210 0.61 11.84 -5.13
N ASN A 211 1.05 12.98 -5.66
CA ASN A 211 1.42 14.16 -4.87
C ASN A 211 0.24 14.74 -4.08
N TRP A 212 -0.95 14.76 -4.68
CA TRP A 212 -2.17 15.25 -4.05
C TRP A 212 -2.59 14.33 -2.89
N HIS A 213 -2.71 13.02 -3.16
CA HIS A 213 -3.12 12.06 -2.14
C HIS A 213 -2.11 11.92 -1.01
N PHE A 214 -0.82 11.96 -1.30
CA PHE A 214 0.21 11.86 -0.26
C PHE A 214 0.06 12.95 0.82
N ILE A 215 -0.11 14.20 0.42
CA ILE A 215 -0.23 15.30 1.38
C ILE A 215 -1.61 15.34 2.04
N TRP A 216 -2.68 15.02 1.28
CA TRP A 216 -4.02 14.90 1.79
C TRP A 216 -4.10 13.83 2.89
N SER A 217 -3.65 12.62 2.57
CA SER A 217 -3.67 11.47 3.48
C SER A 217 -2.78 11.68 4.70
N LYS A 218 -1.62 12.35 4.51
CA LYS A 218 -0.74 12.68 5.62
C LYS A 218 -1.42 13.58 6.64
N TYR A 219 -2.08 14.67 6.20
CA TYR A 219 -2.81 15.54 7.11
C TYR A 219 -4.00 14.80 7.76
N PHE A 220 -4.79 14.07 6.98
CA PHE A 220 -5.92 13.30 7.49
C PHE A 220 -5.49 12.27 8.54
N TYR A 221 -4.38 11.55 8.34
CA TYR A 221 -3.81 10.62 9.30
C TYR A 221 -3.50 11.30 10.65
N TYR A 222 -2.84 12.44 10.61
CA TYR A 222 -2.52 13.18 11.84
C TYR A 222 -3.80 13.71 12.52
N LYS A 223 -4.71 14.29 11.74
CA LYS A 223 -6.00 14.78 12.25
C LYS A 223 -6.80 13.68 12.93
N LYS A 224 -6.90 12.51 12.30
CA LYS A 224 -7.62 11.35 12.83
C LYS A 224 -7.02 10.81 14.12
N ASN A 225 -5.71 10.71 14.18
CA ASN A 225 -5.03 9.98 15.26
C ASN A 225 -4.52 10.87 16.40
N TYR A 226 -4.30 12.17 16.16
CA TYR A 226 -3.75 13.11 17.15
C TYR A 226 -4.60 14.36 17.36
N GLY A 227 -5.71 14.49 16.64
CA GLY A 227 -6.66 15.59 16.77
C GLY A 227 -6.39 16.78 15.84
N THR A 228 -7.42 17.59 15.67
CA THR A 228 -7.42 18.70 14.71
C THR A 228 -6.42 19.81 15.09
N ILE A 229 -6.42 20.22 16.37
CA ILE A 229 -5.56 21.31 16.85
C ILE A 229 -4.09 20.95 16.66
N PHE A 230 -3.68 19.78 17.14
CA PHE A 230 -2.31 19.29 16.94
C PHE A 230 -1.91 19.29 15.47
N SER A 231 -2.80 18.80 14.60
CA SER A 231 -2.52 18.69 13.16
C SER A 231 -2.38 20.02 12.48
N ILE A 232 -3.18 21.03 12.85
CA ILE A 232 -3.03 22.39 12.34
C ILE A 232 -1.63 22.92 12.68
N PHE A 233 -1.24 22.90 13.95
CA PHE A 233 0.08 23.39 14.36
C PHE A 233 1.23 22.61 13.71
N PHE A 234 1.12 21.29 13.65
CA PHE A 234 2.15 20.44 13.02
C PHE A 234 2.33 20.72 11.53
N PHE A 235 1.24 21.08 10.82
CA PHE A 235 1.28 21.33 9.38
C PHE A 235 1.47 22.80 9.00
N MET A 236 1.41 23.75 9.93
CA MET A 236 1.70 25.16 9.64
C MET A 236 3.08 25.38 8.96
N PRO A 237 4.19 24.80 9.44
CA PRO A 237 5.48 24.92 8.76
C PRO A 237 5.48 24.29 7.35
N VAL A 238 4.71 23.21 7.16
CA VAL A 238 4.57 22.55 5.85
C VAL A 238 3.81 23.45 4.88
N LEU A 239 2.71 24.05 5.34
CA LEU A 239 1.90 24.99 4.56
C LEU A 239 2.73 26.21 4.16
N PHE A 240 3.43 26.84 5.11
CA PHE A 240 4.31 27.97 4.85
C PHE A 240 5.39 27.65 3.81
N ARG A 241 6.04 26.48 3.95
CA ARG A 241 7.03 26.02 2.96
C ARG A 241 6.42 25.80 1.57
N ILE A 242 5.19 25.28 1.49
CA ILE A 242 4.50 25.12 0.20
C ILE A 242 4.25 26.48 -0.44
N ILE A 243 3.75 27.46 0.31
CA ILE A 243 3.48 28.83 -0.18
C ILE A 243 4.78 29.50 -0.66
N LEU A 244 5.86 29.45 0.14
CA LEU A 244 7.17 29.98 -0.26
C LEU A 244 7.68 29.34 -1.56
N ARG A 245 7.50 28.03 -1.73
CA ARG A 245 7.91 27.33 -2.95
C ARG A 245 7.06 27.73 -4.15
N ILE A 246 5.76 27.96 -3.99
CA ILE A 246 4.91 28.48 -5.06
C ILE A 246 5.39 29.86 -5.48
N SER A 247 5.63 30.78 -4.54
CA SER A 247 6.14 32.12 -4.82
C SER A 247 7.49 32.10 -5.55
N LEU A 248 8.45 31.34 -5.01
CA LEU A 248 9.78 31.17 -5.60
C LEU A 248 9.71 30.66 -7.05
N TYR A 249 8.91 29.59 -7.29
CA TYR A 249 8.82 29.03 -8.65
C TYR A 249 7.95 29.86 -9.60
N THR A 250 7.13 30.76 -9.08
CA THR A 250 6.48 31.81 -9.89
C THR A 250 7.51 32.83 -10.34
N MET A 251 8.37 33.32 -9.44
CA MET A 251 9.42 34.29 -9.75
C MET A 251 10.49 33.74 -10.71
N THR A 252 10.86 32.46 -10.52
CA THR A 252 11.90 31.82 -11.36
C THR A 252 11.35 31.23 -12.66
N GLY A 253 10.07 31.36 -12.97
CA GLY A 253 9.44 30.83 -14.17
C GLY A 253 9.41 29.28 -14.25
N ASN A 254 9.71 28.56 -13.15
CA ASN A 254 9.73 27.09 -13.16
C ASN A 254 8.32 26.51 -13.04
N VAL A 255 7.61 26.42 -14.18
CA VAL A 255 6.21 26.00 -14.26
C VAL A 255 5.98 24.60 -13.67
N GLN A 256 6.87 23.63 -13.95
CA GLN A 256 6.69 22.25 -13.49
C GLN A 256 6.75 22.15 -11.97
N LYS A 257 7.72 22.78 -11.33
CA LYS A 257 7.85 22.81 -9.87
C LYS A 257 6.71 23.59 -9.23
N LYS A 258 6.32 24.74 -9.81
CA LYS A 258 5.15 25.51 -9.36
C LYS A 258 3.89 24.63 -9.35
N GLU A 259 3.58 23.95 -10.45
CA GLU A 259 2.42 23.06 -10.56
C GLU A 259 2.42 21.97 -9.48
N LYS A 260 3.56 21.32 -9.24
CA LYS A 260 3.72 20.33 -8.18
C LYS A 260 3.33 20.88 -6.80
N TYR A 261 3.77 22.10 -6.47
CA TYR A 261 3.45 22.69 -5.16
C TYR A 261 2.01 23.20 -5.07
N LEU A 262 1.42 23.69 -6.18
CA LEU A 262 -0.02 24.00 -6.24
C LEU A 262 -0.89 22.77 -6.00
N ILE A 263 -0.51 21.62 -6.55
CA ILE A 263 -1.21 20.34 -6.32
C ILE A 263 -1.11 19.94 -4.86
N ARG A 264 0.08 20.08 -4.24
CA ARG A 264 0.26 19.78 -2.81
C ARG A 264 -0.51 20.77 -1.92
N PHE A 265 -0.53 22.05 -2.28
CA PHE A 265 -1.35 23.05 -1.59
C PHE A 265 -2.82 22.65 -1.61
N ASN A 266 -3.35 22.35 -2.80
CA ASN A 266 -4.76 21.93 -2.97
C ASN A 266 -5.09 20.66 -2.16
N GLY A 267 -4.22 19.66 -2.16
CA GLY A 267 -4.41 18.44 -1.38
C GLY A 267 -4.44 18.70 0.13
N LEU A 268 -3.48 19.48 0.64
CA LEU A 268 -3.44 19.85 2.06
C LEU A 268 -4.67 20.66 2.45
N TYR A 269 -4.99 21.70 1.70
CA TYR A 269 -6.13 22.58 1.96
C TYR A 269 -7.46 21.81 1.92
N SER A 270 -7.64 20.91 0.94
CA SER A 270 -8.82 20.03 0.87
C SER A 270 -8.96 19.15 2.11
N SER A 271 -7.86 18.57 2.59
CA SER A 271 -7.87 17.74 3.80
C SER A 271 -8.14 18.57 5.07
N MET A 272 -7.59 19.78 5.17
CA MET A 272 -7.86 20.71 6.28
C MET A 272 -9.35 21.09 6.36
N LEU A 273 -9.98 21.31 5.21
CA LEU A 273 -11.42 21.58 5.10
C LEU A 273 -12.31 20.33 5.29
N GLY A 274 -11.75 19.16 5.55
CA GLY A 274 -12.51 17.92 5.72
C GLY A 274 -13.13 17.37 4.43
N LYS A 275 -12.69 17.82 3.25
CA LYS A 275 -13.15 17.28 1.97
C LYS A 275 -12.63 15.85 1.78
N LYS A 276 -13.46 14.97 1.22
CA LYS A 276 -13.09 13.56 0.95
C LYS A 276 -11.88 13.44 -0.01
N SER A 277 -11.18 12.31 0.06
CA SER A 277 -10.09 11.92 -0.83
C SER A 277 -10.62 11.51 -2.21
N ASN A 278 -11.11 12.47 -2.99
CA ASN A 278 -11.90 12.25 -4.21
C ASN A 278 -11.17 12.54 -5.52
N LYS A 279 -9.90 12.96 -5.48
CA LYS A 279 -9.14 13.21 -6.70
C LYS A 279 -8.92 11.91 -7.47
N ARG A 280 -9.25 11.91 -8.76
CA ARG A 280 -9.06 10.79 -9.69
C ARG A 280 -8.34 11.28 -10.94
N ILE A 281 -7.75 10.37 -11.72
CA ILE A 281 -7.25 10.69 -13.06
C ILE A 281 -8.48 10.87 -13.94
N SER A 282 -8.55 12.01 -14.65
CA SER A 282 -9.57 12.18 -15.70
C SER A 282 -9.33 11.12 -16.78
N SER A 283 -10.33 10.30 -17.02
CA SER A 283 -10.34 9.33 -18.11
C SER A 283 -10.28 10.02 -19.47
#